data_44f471d0bbe73ada910e828255ffd765
#
_entry.id   44f471d0bbe73ada910e828255ffd765
#
_cell.length_a   1.000
_cell.length_b   1.000
_cell.length_c   1.000
_cell.angle_alpha   90.00
_cell.angle_beta   90.00
_cell.angle_gamma   90.00
#
_symmetry.space_group_name_H-M   'P 1'
#
loop_
_entity.id
_entity.type
_entity.pdbx_description
1 polymer ?
#
loop_
_entity_poly.entity_id
_entity_poly.type
_entity_poly.pdbx_seq_one_letter_code
_entity_poly.pdbx_strand_id
1 'polypeptide(L)'
;MKSLLLPLLVTSVAFAAPPPTERRVSALILPMDKESEGLTLKVELFASEALNEYEGFKVRTSDDLFGVAPNEDAEASLKRAELGYKESRAAFDDRNYEDAERKLRATLKEYDKAVAAMKACGNLCDAVAMYAAALQARGDVEEAKIALLDLLALAPTWELDRKRYPQNFLALKAQVATSRNAQLRGNVTIKTKPAGARVFLNGELQGYSPITLQTLPIGRQLVRVERPGFKKIGLMVEITPEDQEFTQELVATTGYKAFDGLMDRLAGEALKDKGGSTMSSVGSSLKLDRAVIGVLRDSEGGGTTELTMTYFDLKTGKRLSIKRASFQGDEFGQLKGEIGRMVNHLVNTAEGGGEKVTRSSDPLDNRHGMEDWQGDDRGGRNTSRDKKKKGGDPLDSASGTEDW
;
A
#
# COMPACT_ATOMS: atom_id res chain seq x y z
N MET A 1 -83.62 13.93 12.73
CA MET A 1 -82.53 13.29 13.43
C MET A 1 -81.59 12.69 12.35
N LYS A 2 -80.50 13.36 12.01
CA LYS A 2 -79.52 12.89 11.04
C LYS A 2 -78.28 12.42 11.83
N SER A 3 -78.05 11.11 11.85
CA SER A 3 -76.83 10.50 12.42
C SER A 3 -75.67 10.68 11.53
N LEU A 4 -74.62 11.39 12.02
CA LEU A 4 -73.34 11.52 11.37
C LEU A 4 -72.45 10.34 11.83
N LEU A 5 -72.13 9.41 10.96
CA LEU A 5 -71.10 8.38 11.16
C LEU A 5 -69.69 8.96 10.76
N LEU A 6 -68.83 9.10 11.76
CA LEU A 6 -67.44 9.50 11.57
C LEU A 6 -66.59 8.23 11.31
N PRO A 7 -65.82 8.15 10.21
CA PRO A 7 -64.92 7.01 10.02
C PRO A 7 -63.64 7.18 10.87
N LEU A 8 -63.34 6.18 11.69
CA LEU A 8 -62.11 6.07 12.45
C LEU A 8 -60.97 5.69 11.46
N LEU A 9 -60.09 6.63 11.18
CA LEU A 9 -58.84 6.36 10.44
C LEU A 9 -57.85 5.70 11.41
N VAL A 10 -57.66 4.39 11.29
CA VAL A 10 -56.58 3.65 11.96
C VAL A 10 -55.28 3.86 11.16
N THR A 11 -54.45 4.78 11.60
CA THR A 11 -53.08 4.92 11.07
C THR A 11 -52.22 3.80 11.66
N SER A 12 -51.90 2.81 10.83
CA SER A 12 -50.89 1.79 11.15
C SER A 12 -49.51 2.46 11.13
N VAL A 13 -48.92 2.70 12.31
CA VAL A 13 -47.52 3.08 12.45
C VAL A 13 -46.69 1.83 12.15
N ALA A 14 -46.10 1.79 10.96
CA ALA A 14 -45.07 0.80 10.62
C ALA A 14 -43.86 1.06 11.52
N PHE A 15 -43.65 0.25 12.53
CA PHE A 15 -42.38 0.22 13.26
C PHE A 15 -41.30 -0.27 12.28
N ALA A 16 -40.47 0.64 11.79
CA ALA A 16 -39.24 0.27 11.09
C ALA A 16 -38.43 -0.61 12.06
N ALA A 17 -38.07 -1.81 11.63
CA ALA A 17 -37.16 -2.66 12.39
C ALA A 17 -35.84 -1.86 12.64
N PRO A 18 -35.30 -1.94 13.87
CA PRO A 18 -34.04 -1.26 14.15
C PRO A 18 -32.97 -1.74 13.12
N PRO A 19 -32.13 -0.84 12.60
CA PRO A 19 -31.12 -1.24 11.63
C PRO A 19 -30.29 -2.38 12.22
N PRO A 20 -29.89 -3.36 11.42
CA PRO A 20 -29.11 -4.49 11.89
C PRO A 20 -27.84 -3.94 12.55
N THR A 21 -27.58 -4.36 13.80
CA THR A 21 -26.37 -3.96 14.53
C THR A 21 -25.16 -4.46 13.76
N GLU A 22 -24.33 -3.53 13.24
CA GLU A 22 -23.07 -3.85 12.57
C GLU A 22 -22.19 -4.70 13.49
N ARG A 23 -21.73 -5.85 12.99
CA ARG A 23 -20.80 -6.73 13.70
C ARG A 23 -19.38 -6.33 13.38
N ARG A 24 -18.55 -6.09 14.39
CA ARG A 24 -17.12 -5.81 14.23
C ARG A 24 -16.40 -7.12 13.96
N VAL A 25 -15.84 -7.22 12.75
CA VAL A 25 -15.18 -8.43 12.24
C VAL A 25 -13.73 -8.10 11.87
N SER A 26 -12.82 -9.04 12.09
CA SER A 26 -11.43 -8.93 11.65
C SER A 26 -10.93 -10.24 11.06
N ALA A 27 -9.97 -10.16 10.15
CA ALA A 27 -9.12 -11.27 9.78
C ALA A 27 -7.82 -11.18 10.61
N LEU A 28 -7.55 -12.20 11.41
CA LEU A 28 -6.33 -12.32 12.22
C LEU A 28 -5.50 -13.47 11.66
N ILE A 29 -4.37 -13.15 11.03
CA ILE A 29 -3.53 -14.15 10.37
C ILE A 29 -2.28 -14.42 11.21
N LEU A 30 -2.12 -15.68 11.60
CA LEU A 30 -1.12 -16.15 12.55
C LEU A 30 -0.10 -17.03 11.83
N PRO A 31 1.16 -16.59 11.66
CA PRO A 31 2.22 -17.43 11.12
C PRO A 31 2.67 -18.43 12.19
N MET A 32 2.91 -19.68 11.80
CA MET A 32 3.44 -20.73 12.68
C MET A 32 4.94 -20.95 12.53
N ASP A 33 5.53 -20.35 11.49
CA ASP A 33 6.94 -20.41 11.16
C ASP A 33 7.39 -19.09 10.54
N LYS A 34 8.70 -18.89 10.44
CA LYS A 34 9.30 -17.64 9.90
C LYS A 34 9.05 -17.48 8.39
N GLU A 35 8.96 -18.58 7.68
CA GLU A 35 8.78 -18.64 6.25
C GLU A 35 7.41 -18.07 5.86
N SER A 36 6.38 -18.37 6.67
CA SER A 36 5.02 -17.88 6.46
C SER A 36 4.77 -16.45 6.94
N GLU A 37 5.67 -15.84 7.76
CA GLU A 37 5.52 -14.46 8.25
C GLU A 37 5.33 -13.44 7.12
N GLY A 38 6.04 -13.62 6.00
CA GLY A 38 6.00 -12.72 4.84
C GLY A 38 4.62 -12.59 4.19
N LEU A 39 3.77 -13.61 4.35
CA LEU A 39 2.45 -13.67 3.74
C LEU A 39 1.33 -13.11 4.63
N THR A 40 1.56 -12.92 5.93
CA THR A 40 0.52 -12.57 6.91
C THR A 40 -0.31 -11.36 6.51
N LEU A 41 0.34 -10.21 6.21
CA LEU A 41 -0.39 -8.99 5.84
C LEU A 41 -1.05 -9.06 4.47
N LYS A 42 -0.48 -9.82 3.51
CA LYS A 42 -1.12 -10.05 2.20
C LYS A 42 -2.42 -10.85 2.36
N VAL A 43 -2.37 -11.95 3.13
CA VAL A 43 -3.54 -12.79 3.40
C VAL A 43 -4.59 -12.02 4.18
N GLU A 44 -4.19 -11.23 5.19
CA GLU A 44 -5.09 -10.36 5.94
C GLU A 44 -5.78 -9.32 5.04
N LEU A 45 -5.02 -8.67 4.15
CA LEU A 45 -5.57 -7.68 3.22
C LEU A 45 -6.68 -8.31 2.36
N PHE A 46 -6.42 -9.44 1.72
CA PHE A 46 -7.39 -10.10 0.86
C PHE A 46 -8.59 -10.66 1.62
N ALA A 47 -8.36 -11.18 2.84
CA ALA A 47 -9.46 -11.63 3.70
C ALA A 47 -10.32 -10.46 4.17
N SER A 48 -9.72 -9.32 4.50
CA SER A 48 -10.44 -8.11 4.90
C SER A 48 -11.23 -7.51 3.74
N GLU A 49 -10.67 -7.49 2.52
CA GLU A 49 -11.38 -7.08 1.31
C GLU A 49 -12.62 -7.96 1.08
N ALA A 50 -12.46 -9.28 1.16
CA ALA A 50 -13.57 -10.22 0.97
C ALA A 50 -14.63 -10.09 2.08
N LEU A 51 -14.24 -9.82 3.33
CA LEU A 51 -15.19 -9.57 4.42
C LEU A 51 -15.97 -8.27 4.23
N ASN A 52 -15.36 -7.23 3.62
CA ASN A 52 -16.02 -5.97 3.34
C ASN A 52 -17.15 -6.08 2.29
N GLU A 53 -17.20 -7.18 1.54
CA GLU A 53 -18.29 -7.44 0.59
C GLU A 53 -19.63 -7.80 1.27
N TYR A 54 -19.64 -8.07 2.58
CA TYR A 54 -20.83 -8.48 3.30
C TYR A 54 -21.51 -7.34 4.07
N GLU A 55 -22.82 -7.19 3.88
CA GLU A 55 -23.62 -6.26 4.68
C GLU A 55 -23.64 -6.65 6.15
N GLY A 56 -23.69 -5.64 7.02
CA GLY A 56 -23.73 -5.83 8.48
C GLY A 56 -22.36 -6.16 9.09
N PHE A 57 -21.28 -6.18 8.31
CA PHE A 57 -19.93 -6.29 8.82
C PHE A 57 -19.23 -4.92 8.84
N LYS A 58 -18.65 -4.60 10.00
CA LYS A 58 -17.68 -3.52 10.16
C LYS A 58 -16.30 -4.13 10.28
N VAL A 59 -15.62 -4.24 9.16
CA VAL A 59 -14.29 -4.86 9.12
C VAL A 59 -13.27 -3.96 9.81
N ARG A 60 -12.44 -4.55 10.66
CA ARG A 60 -11.33 -3.93 11.35
C ARG A 60 -10.03 -4.61 10.90
N THR A 61 -9.16 -3.86 10.27
CA THR A 61 -7.85 -4.34 9.83
C THR A 61 -6.83 -4.28 10.97
N SER A 62 -5.67 -4.91 10.80
CA SER A 62 -4.56 -4.77 11.75
C SER A 62 -4.12 -3.30 11.91
N ASP A 63 -4.24 -2.48 10.88
CA ASP A 63 -4.02 -1.03 11.00
C ASP A 63 -5.01 -0.37 11.98
N ASP A 64 -6.28 -0.79 11.95
CA ASP A 64 -7.30 -0.28 12.88
C ASP A 64 -7.13 -0.79 14.31
N LEU A 65 -6.61 -2.02 14.47
CA LEU A 65 -6.47 -2.68 15.75
C LEU A 65 -5.20 -2.27 16.50
N PHE A 66 -4.09 -2.17 15.80
CA PHE A 66 -2.77 -1.95 16.38
C PHE A 66 -2.12 -0.63 15.96
N GLY A 67 -2.51 -0.09 14.80
CA GLY A 67 -1.90 1.09 14.21
C GLY A 67 -0.44 0.87 13.83
N VAL A 68 0.15 1.87 13.18
CA VAL A 68 1.61 1.94 12.95
C VAL A 68 2.14 3.07 13.81
N ALA A 69 2.99 2.74 14.79
CA ALA A 69 3.48 3.73 15.72
C ALA A 69 4.46 4.70 15.05
N PRO A 70 4.38 6.01 15.36
CA PRO A 70 5.32 6.99 14.87
C PRO A 70 6.75 6.68 15.36
N ASN A 71 7.73 7.21 14.65
CA ASN A 71 9.11 7.24 15.09
C ASN A 71 9.39 8.66 15.62
N GLU A 72 9.40 8.83 16.94
CA GLU A 72 9.50 10.12 17.61
C GLU A 72 10.81 10.87 17.27
N ASP A 73 11.91 10.13 17.14
CA ASP A 73 13.21 10.71 16.77
C ASP A 73 13.18 11.22 15.32
N ALA A 74 12.54 10.49 14.42
CA ALA A 74 12.36 10.91 13.04
C ALA A 74 11.43 12.12 12.93
N GLU A 75 10.37 12.19 13.73
CA GLU A 75 9.48 13.36 13.79
C GLU A 75 10.21 14.60 14.33
N ALA A 76 11.05 14.41 15.36
CA ALA A 76 11.88 15.50 15.88
C ALA A 76 12.89 15.99 14.85
N SER A 77 13.52 15.04 14.10
CA SER A 77 14.43 15.38 13.02
C SER A 77 13.71 16.08 11.87
N LEU A 78 12.49 15.66 11.52
CA LEU A 78 11.69 16.33 10.50
C LEU A 78 11.40 17.79 10.88
N LYS A 79 11.05 18.07 12.14
CA LYS A 79 10.83 19.44 12.62
C LYS A 79 12.10 20.29 12.49
N ARG A 80 13.28 19.73 12.81
CA ARG A 80 14.57 20.43 12.64
C ARG A 80 14.90 20.66 11.17
N ALA A 81 14.67 19.64 10.32
CA ALA A 81 14.87 19.74 8.89
C ALA A 81 13.99 20.84 8.26
N GLU A 82 12.70 20.90 8.63
CA GLU A 82 11.77 21.92 8.15
C GLU A 82 12.14 23.34 8.59
N LEU A 83 12.68 23.50 9.80
CA LEU A 83 13.23 24.78 10.24
C LEU A 83 14.48 25.14 9.43
N GLY A 84 15.44 24.24 9.33
CA GLY A 84 16.66 24.42 8.55
C GLY A 84 16.38 24.71 7.07
N TYR A 85 15.36 24.07 6.50
CA TYR A 85 14.91 24.35 5.14
C TYR A 85 14.47 25.81 4.96
N LYS A 86 13.66 26.36 5.89
CA LYS A 86 13.22 27.75 5.84
C LYS A 86 14.39 28.73 5.92
N GLU A 87 15.35 28.47 6.82
CA GLU A 87 16.55 29.30 6.98
C GLU A 87 17.48 29.22 5.76
N SER A 88 17.63 28.00 5.20
CA SER A 88 18.43 27.79 4.00
C SER A 88 17.83 28.47 2.78
N ARG A 89 16.49 28.40 2.66
CA ARG A 89 15.75 29.05 1.60
C ARG A 89 15.92 30.58 1.64
N ALA A 90 15.84 31.18 2.82
CA ALA A 90 16.07 32.62 2.97
C ALA A 90 17.48 33.01 2.48
N ALA A 91 18.53 32.29 2.92
CA ALA A 91 19.90 32.54 2.47
C ALA A 91 20.06 32.36 0.94
N PHE A 92 19.38 31.35 0.36
CA PHE A 92 19.40 31.10 -1.07
C PHE A 92 18.71 32.21 -1.87
N ASP A 93 17.54 32.66 -1.42
CA ASP A 93 16.76 33.72 -2.07
C ASP A 93 17.52 35.09 -1.98
N ASP A 94 18.30 35.29 -0.91
CA ASP A 94 19.25 36.43 -0.74
C ASP A 94 20.54 36.29 -1.58
N ARG A 95 20.68 35.22 -2.35
CA ARG A 95 21.86 34.88 -3.15
C ARG A 95 23.16 34.70 -2.35
N ASN A 96 23.05 34.45 -1.06
CA ASN A 96 24.18 34.06 -0.22
C ASN A 96 24.41 32.55 -0.34
N TYR A 97 24.96 32.14 -1.49
CA TYR A 97 25.08 30.73 -1.84
C TYR A 97 26.04 29.95 -0.92
N GLU A 98 27.02 30.58 -0.33
CA GLU A 98 27.92 29.94 0.62
C GLU A 98 27.20 29.58 1.93
N ASP A 99 26.45 30.52 2.50
CA ASP A 99 25.65 30.27 3.71
C ASP A 99 24.49 29.31 3.41
N ALA A 100 23.84 29.46 2.26
CA ALA A 100 22.79 28.56 1.80
C ALA A 100 23.30 27.11 1.67
N GLU A 101 24.43 26.88 1.01
CA GLU A 101 25.05 25.56 0.88
C GLU A 101 25.36 24.95 2.24
N ARG A 102 26.00 25.69 3.13
CA ARG A 102 26.34 25.23 4.46
C ARG A 102 25.10 24.83 5.28
N LYS A 103 24.03 25.64 5.25
CA LYS A 103 22.74 25.35 5.92
C LYS A 103 22.02 24.18 5.28
N LEU A 104 21.96 24.10 3.94
CA LEU A 104 21.33 23.02 3.20
C LEU A 104 22.01 21.68 3.51
N ARG A 105 23.33 21.63 3.56
CA ARG A 105 24.08 20.43 3.93
C ARG A 105 23.70 19.91 5.32
N ALA A 106 23.51 20.80 6.29
CA ALA A 106 23.05 20.45 7.63
C ALA A 106 21.57 19.99 7.62
N THR A 107 20.72 20.68 6.88
CA THR A 107 19.30 20.38 6.71
C THR A 107 19.08 19.02 6.08
N LEU A 108 19.83 18.69 5.03
CA LEU A 108 19.74 17.38 4.35
C LEU A 108 20.10 16.23 5.31
N LYS A 109 21.10 16.41 6.21
CA LYS A 109 21.40 15.41 7.25
C LYS A 109 20.26 15.19 8.24
N GLU A 110 19.47 16.23 8.55
CA GLU A 110 18.29 16.05 9.39
C GLU A 110 17.14 15.36 8.62
N TYR A 111 16.98 15.64 7.31
CA TYR A 111 16.04 14.88 6.47
C TYR A 111 16.41 13.40 6.39
N ASP A 112 17.71 13.04 6.33
CA ASP A 112 18.14 11.64 6.33
C ASP A 112 17.67 10.88 7.57
N LYS A 113 17.65 11.52 8.73
CA LYS A 113 17.16 10.96 9.98
C LYS A 113 15.62 10.96 10.06
N ALA A 114 14.97 11.79 9.25
CA ALA A 114 13.54 12.03 9.30
C ALA A 114 12.72 11.09 8.39
N VAL A 115 13.35 10.22 7.60
CA VAL A 115 12.70 9.43 6.54
C VAL A 115 11.48 8.66 7.05
N ALA A 116 11.53 8.09 8.28
CA ALA A 116 10.39 7.39 8.86
C ALA A 116 9.14 8.27 9.07
N ALA A 117 9.33 9.59 9.24
CA ALA A 117 8.24 10.55 9.41
C ALA A 117 7.76 11.16 8.07
N MET A 118 8.47 10.92 6.97
CA MET A 118 8.17 11.51 5.67
C MET A 118 7.26 10.59 4.87
N LYS A 119 6.23 11.15 4.21
CA LYS A 119 5.37 10.41 3.28
C LYS A 119 5.88 10.43 1.84
N ALA A 120 6.51 11.53 1.46
CA ALA A 120 7.05 11.78 0.13
C ALA A 120 8.21 12.78 0.23
N CYS A 121 8.87 13.04 -0.88
CA CYS A 121 10.03 13.91 -0.96
C CYS A 121 9.77 15.36 -0.45
N GLY A 122 8.67 16.00 -0.88
CA GLY A 122 8.26 17.32 -0.39
C GLY A 122 9.38 18.35 -0.38
N ASN A 123 9.57 19.04 0.77
CA ASN A 123 10.60 20.08 0.95
C ASN A 123 12.04 19.52 0.87
N LEU A 124 12.25 18.21 1.06
CA LEU A 124 13.56 17.59 0.82
C LEU A 124 13.98 17.77 -0.64
N CYS A 125 13.08 17.52 -1.61
CA CYS A 125 13.40 17.68 -3.03
C CYS A 125 13.74 19.13 -3.38
N ASP A 126 13.02 20.11 -2.81
CA ASP A 126 13.36 21.52 -3.02
C ASP A 126 14.71 21.88 -2.34
N ALA A 127 14.98 21.33 -1.16
CA ALA A 127 16.28 21.50 -0.48
C ALA A 127 17.45 20.91 -1.31
N VAL A 128 17.27 19.72 -1.89
CA VAL A 128 18.28 19.12 -2.78
C VAL A 128 18.47 19.97 -4.03
N ALA A 129 17.40 20.49 -4.62
CA ALA A 129 17.46 21.38 -5.78
C ALA A 129 18.23 22.67 -5.47
N MET A 130 17.92 23.31 -4.33
CA MET A 130 18.62 24.53 -3.88
C MET A 130 20.10 24.24 -3.57
N TYR A 131 20.39 23.08 -2.96
CA TYR A 131 21.76 22.66 -2.69
C TYR A 131 22.56 22.51 -3.98
N ALA A 132 22.02 21.82 -4.97
CA ALA A 132 22.66 21.69 -6.28
C ALA A 132 22.87 23.04 -6.98
N ALA A 133 21.89 23.96 -6.88
CA ALA A 133 21.99 25.29 -7.46
C ALA A 133 23.05 26.16 -6.75
N ALA A 134 23.17 26.08 -5.43
CA ALA A 134 24.17 26.78 -4.66
C ALA A 134 25.58 26.26 -5.01
N LEU A 135 25.77 24.96 -5.13
CA LEU A 135 27.03 24.36 -5.59
C LEU A 135 27.41 24.86 -6.99
N GLN A 136 26.49 24.83 -7.95
CA GLN A 136 26.76 25.34 -9.30
C GLN A 136 27.13 26.83 -9.27
N ALA A 137 26.45 27.65 -8.48
CA ALA A 137 26.72 29.08 -8.37
C ALA A 137 28.12 29.38 -7.82
N ARG A 138 28.67 28.47 -7.01
CA ARG A 138 30.04 28.52 -6.49
C ARG A 138 31.09 27.95 -7.41
N GLY A 139 30.69 27.29 -8.50
CA GLY A 139 31.57 26.63 -9.44
C GLY A 139 31.77 25.13 -9.21
N ASP A 140 31.19 24.54 -8.20
CA ASP A 140 31.27 23.12 -7.83
C ASP A 140 30.30 22.31 -8.69
N VAL A 141 30.52 22.30 -10.03
CA VAL A 141 29.56 21.79 -11.02
C VAL A 141 29.39 20.26 -10.93
N GLU A 142 30.43 19.52 -10.62
CA GLU A 142 30.36 18.05 -10.53
C GLU A 142 29.54 17.61 -9.31
N GLU A 143 29.73 18.23 -8.16
CA GLU A 143 28.92 18.01 -6.97
C GLU A 143 27.46 18.42 -7.21
N ALA A 144 27.23 19.50 -7.96
CA ALA A 144 25.88 19.92 -8.36
C ALA A 144 25.20 18.85 -9.24
N LYS A 145 25.93 18.21 -10.16
CA LYS A 145 25.39 17.08 -10.97
C LYS A 145 25.02 15.89 -10.10
N ILE A 146 25.85 15.52 -9.10
CA ILE A 146 25.57 14.44 -8.17
C ILE A 146 24.29 14.75 -7.40
N ALA A 147 24.14 15.95 -6.85
CA ALA A 147 22.92 16.35 -6.14
C ALA A 147 21.67 16.37 -7.06
N LEU A 148 21.84 16.72 -8.35
CA LEU A 148 20.75 16.63 -9.33
C LEU A 148 20.39 15.18 -9.66
N LEU A 149 21.34 14.25 -9.65
CA LEU A 149 21.06 12.81 -9.80
C LEU A 149 20.23 12.30 -8.62
N ASP A 150 20.58 12.70 -7.40
CA ASP A 150 19.79 12.38 -6.20
C ASP A 150 18.38 12.94 -6.29
N LEU A 151 18.21 14.19 -6.71
CA LEU A 151 16.91 14.80 -6.93
C LEU A 151 16.06 14.00 -7.92
N LEU A 152 16.66 13.61 -9.05
CA LEU A 152 15.98 12.84 -10.09
C LEU A 152 15.73 11.39 -9.67
N ALA A 153 16.53 10.83 -8.76
CA ALA A 153 16.29 9.52 -8.17
C ALA A 153 15.10 9.57 -7.21
N LEU A 154 15.01 10.60 -6.37
CA LEU A 154 13.91 10.82 -5.43
C LEU A 154 12.59 11.16 -6.13
N ALA A 155 12.65 12.04 -7.13
CA ALA A 155 11.48 12.55 -7.84
C ALA A 155 11.82 12.85 -9.30
N PRO A 156 11.64 11.86 -10.20
CA PRO A 156 12.02 11.99 -11.61
C PRO A 156 11.36 13.15 -12.36
N THR A 157 10.15 13.49 -11.96
CA THR A 157 9.32 14.54 -12.56
C THR A 157 9.37 15.86 -11.82
N TRP A 158 10.30 16.03 -10.84
CA TRP A 158 10.38 17.26 -10.07
C TRP A 158 10.64 18.48 -10.96
N GLU A 159 9.72 19.42 -10.94
CA GLU A 159 9.82 20.67 -11.71
C GLU A 159 10.49 21.77 -10.89
N LEU A 160 11.38 22.52 -11.52
CA LEU A 160 12.05 23.68 -10.93
C LEU A 160 11.31 24.96 -11.30
N ASP A 161 11.09 25.83 -10.33
CA ASP A 161 10.52 27.15 -10.56
C ASP A 161 11.48 28.02 -11.39
N ARG A 162 11.11 28.31 -12.64
CA ARG A 162 11.90 29.11 -13.59
C ARG A 162 12.16 30.55 -13.12
N LYS A 163 11.38 31.05 -12.15
CA LYS A 163 11.59 32.39 -11.58
C LYS A 163 12.68 32.37 -10.50
N ARG A 164 12.87 31.25 -9.82
CA ARG A 164 13.85 31.09 -8.74
C ARG A 164 15.21 30.66 -9.26
N TYR A 165 15.22 29.73 -10.20
CA TYR A 165 16.45 29.11 -10.68
C TYR A 165 16.94 29.75 -11.99
N PRO A 166 18.24 30.06 -12.11
CA PRO A 166 18.80 30.65 -13.33
C PRO A 166 18.82 29.65 -14.49
N GLN A 167 18.78 30.19 -15.71
CA GLN A 167 18.67 29.37 -16.94
C GLN A 167 19.77 28.32 -17.11
N ASN A 168 21.02 28.66 -16.70
CA ASN A 168 22.13 27.72 -16.73
C ASN A 168 21.94 26.52 -15.80
N PHE A 169 21.29 26.70 -14.64
CA PHE A 169 20.96 25.60 -13.73
C PHE A 169 19.82 24.72 -14.29
N LEU A 170 18.82 25.34 -14.91
CA LEU A 170 17.76 24.60 -15.59
C LEU A 170 18.32 23.74 -16.74
N ALA A 171 19.28 24.30 -17.50
CA ALA A 171 19.99 23.58 -18.56
C ALA A 171 20.84 22.42 -18.00
N LEU A 172 21.54 22.62 -16.87
CA LEU A 172 22.29 21.58 -16.19
C LEU A 172 21.39 20.43 -15.75
N LYS A 173 20.23 20.72 -15.11
CA LYS A 173 19.27 19.69 -14.76
C LYS A 173 18.78 18.90 -15.95
N ALA A 174 18.47 19.57 -17.08
CA ALA A 174 18.03 18.91 -18.30
C ALA A 174 19.12 17.99 -18.88
N GLN A 175 20.38 18.44 -18.84
CA GLN A 175 21.54 17.62 -19.25
C GLN A 175 21.68 16.37 -18.38
N VAL A 176 21.63 16.52 -17.04
CA VAL A 176 21.69 15.40 -16.10
C VAL A 176 20.51 14.44 -16.29
N ALA A 177 19.30 14.95 -16.51
CA ALA A 177 18.13 14.12 -16.78
C ALA A 177 18.26 13.27 -18.05
N THR A 178 18.90 13.84 -19.11
CA THR A 178 19.17 13.11 -20.35
C THR A 178 20.23 12.03 -20.16
N SER A 179 21.33 12.34 -19.46
CA SER A 179 22.41 11.38 -19.21
C SER A 179 22.00 10.24 -18.27
N ARG A 180 21.02 10.47 -17.36
CA ARG A 180 20.51 9.46 -16.43
C ARG A 180 19.96 8.22 -17.12
N ASN A 181 19.35 8.36 -18.29
CA ASN A 181 18.78 7.22 -19.02
C ASN A 181 19.85 6.20 -19.48
N ALA A 182 21.07 6.64 -19.65
CA ALA A 182 22.22 5.81 -20.02
C ALA A 182 23.00 5.28 -18.81
N GLN A 183 22.60 5.65 -17.56
CA GLN A 183 23.32 5.23 -16.36
C GLN A 183 22.98 3.80 -15.97
N LEU A 184 23.93 3.19 -15.24
CA LEU A 184 23.75 1.89 -14.60
C LEU A 184 22.57 1.93 -13.64
N ARG A 185 21.97 0.78 -13.39
CA ARG A 185 20.89 0.55 -12.47
C ARG A 185 21.34 -0.40 -11.37
N GLY A 186 20.73 -0.31 -10.20
CA GLY A 186 21.00 -1.20 -9.09
C GLY A 186 19.77 -1.94 -8.61
N ASN A 187 19.99 -2.96 -7.80
CA ASN A 187 18.94 -3.72 -7.13
C ASN A 187 19.13 -3.62 -5.62
N VAL A 188 18.00 -3.54 -4.91
CA VAL A 188 18.00 -3.47 -3.44
C VAL A 188 17.02 -4.47 -2.88
N THR A 189 17.49 -5.36 -2.03
CA THR A 189 16.66 -6.28 -1.25
C THR A 189 16.41 -5.71 0.14
N ILE A 190 15.14 -5.52 0.47
CA ILE A 190 14.70 -5.07 1.80
C ILE A 190 14.11 -6.25 2.56
N LYS A 191 14.75 -6.59 3.67
CA LYS A 191 14.30 -7.62 4.62
C LYS A 191 13.92 -6.98 5.94
N THR A 192 12.95 -7.57 6.64
CA THR A 192 12.57 -7.15 8.00
C THR A 192 12.44 -8.33 8.94
N LYS A 193 12.54 -8.06 10.24
CA LYS A 193 12.26 -9.00 11.32
C LYS A 193 11.27 -8.33 12.28
N PRO A 194 10.02 -8.84 12.38
CA PRO A 194 9.44 -9.91 11.58
C PRO A 194 9.24 -9.51 10.10
N ALA A 195 9.12 -10.49 9.21
CA ALA A 195 8.88 -10.30 7.79
C ALA A 195 7.45 -9.80 7.51
N GLY A 196 7.14 -9.49 6.23
CA GLY A 196 5.79 -9.08 5.81
C GLY A 196 5.46 -7.61 6.07
N ALA A 197 6.43 -6.76 6.37
CA ALA A 197 6.21 -5.32 6.49
C ALA A 197 6.02 -4.67 5.10
N ARG A 198 5.17 -3.66 5.02
CA ARG A 198 4.99 -2.84 3.81
C ARG A 198 6.24 -2.03 3.53
N VAL A 199 6.72 -2.07 2.31
CA VAL A 199 7.91 -1.34 1.85
C VAL A 199 7.49 -0.27 0.87
N PHE A 200 7.82 0.98 1.20
CA PHE A 200 7.58 2.15 0.35
C PHE A 200 8.89 2.68 -0.19
N LEU A 201 8.93 2.99 -1.48
CA LEU A 201 10.03 3.67 -2.15
C LEU A 201 9.57 5.04 -2.61
N ASN A 202 10.24 6.11 -2.18
CA ASN A 202 9.89 7.50 -2.50
C ASN A 202 8.41 7.85 -2.25
N GLY A 203 7.77 7.15 -1.31
CA GLY A 203 6.36 7.35 -0.93
C GLY A 203 5.38 6.36 -1.55
N GLU A 204 5.77 5.60 -2.56
CA GLU A 204 4.93 4.61 -3.24
C GLU A 204 5.11 3.22 -2.66
N LEU A 205 4.01 2.50 -2.41
CA LEU A 205 4.03 1.12 -1.94
C LEU A 205 4.58 0.19 -3.03
N GLN A 206 5.66 -0.52 -2.72
CA GLN A 206 6.29 -1.48 -3.64
C GLN A 206 5.87 -2.92 -3.35
N GLY A 207 5.49 -3.22 -2.13
CA GLY A 207 5.09 -4.55 -1.70
C GLY A 207 5.43 -4.83 -0.23
N TYR A 208 5.71 -6.09 0.07
CA TYR A 208 5.94 -6.57 1.43
C TYR A 208 7.30 -7.24 1.54
N SER A 209 7.99 -7.03 2.67
CA SER A 209 9.31 -7.64 2.95
C SER A 209 9.20 -9.16 3.19
N PRO A 210 10.19 -9.97 2.75
CA PRO A 210 11.34 -9.56 1.95
C PRO A 210 10.95 -9.22 0.51
N ILE A 211 11.53 -8.13 -0.03
CA ILE A 211 11.28 -7.71 -1.43
C ILE A 211 12.57 -7.23 -2.07
N THR A 212 12.80 -7.61 -3.32
CA THR A 212 13.88 -7.08 -4.15
C THR A 212 13.32 -6.05 -5.12
N LEU A 213 13.74 -4.80 -4.94
CA LEU A 213 13.45 -3.68 -5.81
C LEU A 213 14.48 -3.68 -6.94
N GLN A 214 14.05 -3.92 -8.16
CA GLN A 214 14.93 -4.12 -9.31
C GLN A 214 15.05 -2.87 -10.18
N THR A 215 16.15 -2.76 -10.89
CA THR A 215 16.37 -1.72 -11.91
C THR A 215 16.17 -0.30 -11.42
N LEU A 216 16.52 -0.04 -10.15
CA LEU A 216 16.43 1.29 -9.56
C LEU A 216 17.49 2.22 -10.16
N PRO A 217 17.15 3.49 -10.38
CA PRO A 217 18.14 4.48 -10.78
C PRO A 217 19.16 4.71 -9.66
N ILE A 218 20.44 4.89 -10.04
CA ILE A 218 21.50 5.25 -9.11
C ILE A 218 21.18 6.59 -8.46
N GLY A 219 21.57 6.74 -7.20
CA GLY A 219 21.35 7.92 -6.36
C GLY A 219 20.52 7.59 -5.12
N ARG A 220 20.23 8.62 -4.36
CA ARG A 220 19.59 8.48 -3.05
C ARG A 220 18.08 8.26 -3.18
N GLN A 221 17.53 7.33 -2.41
CA GLN A 221 16.13 6.95 -2.42
C GLN A 221 15.57 6.89 -0.99
N LEU A 222 14.31 7.29 -0.82
CA LEU A 222 13.59 7.18 0.45
C LEU A 222 12.99 5.78 0.57
N VAL A 223 13.47 4.97 1.48
CA VAL A 223 12.86 3.69 1.84
C VAL A 223 12.16 3.83 3.19
N ARG A 224 10.85 3.59 3.23
CA ARG A 224 10.07 3.55 4.46
C ARG A 224 9.43 2.18 4.63
N VAL A 225 9.49 1.68 5.86
CA VAL A 225 8.96 0.37 6.23
C VAL A 225 7.90 0.55 7.32
N GLU A 226 6.73 -0.05 7.10
CA GLU A 226 5.59 0.02 8.00
C GLU A 226 4.98 -1.36 8.24
N ARG A 227 4.71 -1.68 9.51
CA ARG A 227 3.95 -2.86 9.91
C ARG A 227 3.00 -2.48 11.05
N PRO A 228 1.71 -2.87 11.00
CA PRO A 228 0.77 -2.65 12.10
C PRO A 228 1.32 -3.23 13.40
N GLY A 229 1.21 -2.47 14.48
CA GLY A 229 1.75 -2.85 15.78
C GLY A 229 3.24 -2.56 16.00
N PHE A 230 3.92 -1.97 15.03
CA PHE A 230 5.35 -1.65 15.11
C PHE A 230 5.63 -0.17 14.87
N LYS A 231 6.80 0.29 15.31
CA LYS A 231 7.30 1.63 15.00
C LYS A 231 7.75 1.70 13.54
N LYS A 232 7.45 2.81 12.88
CA LYS A 232 7.92 3.11 11.52
C LYS A 232 9.43 3.14 11.45
N ILE A 233 9.99 2.59 10.38
CA ILE A 233 11.41 2.72 10.03
C ILE A 233 11.54 3.49 8.73
N GLY A 234 12.57 4.31 8.63
CA GLY A 234 12.91 5.04 7.41
C GLY A 234 14.42 5.06 7.21
N LEU A 235 14.82 4.88 5.98
CA LEU A 235 16.21 4.84 5.54
C LEU A 235 16.37 5.70 4.29
N MET A 236 17.42 6.52 4.26
CA MET A 236 17.93 7.06 3.02
C MET A 236 18.93 6.05 2.45
N VAL A 237 18.58 5.40 1.34
CA VAL A 237 19.39 4.38 0.71
C VAL A 237 20.08 4.96 -0.53
N GLU A 238 21.39 4.85 -0.62
CA GLU A 238 22.14 5.19 -1.82
C GLU A 238 22.20 3.96 -2.73
N ILE A 239 21.57 4.05 -3.90
CA ILE A 239 21.57 2.97 -4.89
C ILE A 239 22.86 2.99 -5.67
N THR A 240 23.56 1.88 -5.66
CA THR A 240 24.78 1.61 -6.44
C THR A 240 24.51 0.54 -7.51
N PRO A 241 25.40 0.36 -8.51
CA PRO A 241 25.23 -0.70 -9.51
C PRO A 241 25.30 -2.12 -8.95
N GLU A 242 25.82 -2.28 -7.74
CA GLU A 242 25.94 -3.55 -7.06
C GLU A 242 24.62 -3.91 -6.37
N ASP A 243 24.35 -5.23 -6.26
CA ASP A 243 23.21 -5.72 -5.51
C ASP A 243 23.40 -5.44 -4.00
N GLN A 244 22.43 -4.79 -3.39
CA GLN A 244 22.47 -4.38 -1.99
C GLN A 244 21.39 -5.09 -1.19
N GLU A 245 21.69 -5.39 0.08
CA GLU A 245 20.72 -5.98 1.01
C GLU A 245 20.67 -5.19 2.32
N PHE A 246 19.46 -4.82 2.74
CA PHE A 246 19.22 -4.15 4.02
C PHE A 246 18.24 -4.97 4.85
N THR A 247 18.68 -5.37 6.05
CA THR A 247 17.83 -6.06 7.02
C THR A 247 17.50 -5.11 8.17
N GLN A 248 16.19 -4.94 8.47
CA GLN A 248 15.70 -4.04 9.51
C GLN A 248 14.94 -4.82 10.58
N GLU A 249 15.32 -4.63 11.84
CA GLU A 249 14.59 -5.15 13.00
C GLU A 249 13.49 -4.16 13.41
N LEU A 250 12.24 -4.62 13.39
CA LEU A 250 11.09 -3.80 13.74
C LEU A 250 10.86 -3.80 15.25
N VAL A 251 10.57 -2.65 15.82
CA VAL A 251 10.28 -2.51 17.26
C VAL A 251 8.78 -2.56 17.50
N ALA A 252 8.31 -3.63 18.12
CA ALA A 252 6.91 -3.81 18.45
C ALA A 252 6.44 -2.84 19.55
N THR A 253 5.22 -2.33 19.39
CA THR A 253 4.52 -1.56 20.43
C THR A 253 4.12 -2.47 21.61
N THR A 254 3.85 -1.86 22.77
CA THR A 254 3.40 -2.61 23.95
C THR A 254 2.09 -3.36 23.67
N GLY A 255 1.15 -2.74 22.93
CA GLY A 255 -0.12 -3.37 22.60
C GLY A 255 0.03 -4.59 21.69
N TYR A 256 0.93 -4.49 20.70
CA TYR A 256 1.20 -5.63 19.82
C TYR A 256 1.95 -6.76 20.55
N LYS A 257 2.92 -6.45 21.41
CA LYS A 257 3.61 -7.46 22.23
C LYS A 257 2.67 -8.28 23.10
N ALA A 258 1.64 -7.62 23.65
CA ALA A 258 0.62 -8.32 24.45
C ALA A 258 -0.20 -9.29 23.57
N PHE A 259 -0.54 -8.91 22.33
CA PHE A 259 -1.22 -9.79 21.37
C PHE A 259 -0.28 -10.91 20.88
N ASP A 260 0.95 -10.58 20.53
CA ASP A 260 1.99 -11.52 20.07
C ASP A 260 2.19 -12.67 21.07
N GLY A 261 2.25 -12.36 22.34
CA GLY A 261 2.34 -13.37 23.42
C GLY A 261 1.12 -14.30 23.54
N LEU A 262 0.04 -14.05 22.79
CA LEU A 262 -1.16 -14.88 22.73
C LEU A 262 -1.25 -15.69 21.44
N MET A 263 -0.43 -15.41 20.43
CA MET A 263 -0.61 -15.97 19.07
C MET A 263 -0.58 -17.48 19.03
N ASP A 264 0.38 -18.14 19.68
CA ASP A 264 0.49 -19.61 19.67
C ASP A 264 -0.73 -20.27 20.30
N ARG A 265 -1.22 -19.71 21.44
CA ARG A 265 -2.42 -20.21 22.09
C ARG A 265 -3.67 -19.97 21.25
N LEU A 266 -3.75 -18.81 20.63
CA LEU A 266 -4.86 -18.44 19.73
C LEU A 266 -4.88 -19.36 18.50
N ALA A 267 -3.73 -19.64 17.89
CA ALA A 267 -3.59 -20.58 16.78
C ALA A 267 -4.02 -22.00 17.20
N GLY A 268 -3.56 -22.47 18.37
CA GLY A 268 -3.98 -23.76 18.91
C GLY A 268 -5.48 -23.85 19.21
N GLU A 269 -6.11 -22.76 19.67
CA GLU A 269 -7.58 -22.68 19.86
C GLU A 269 -8.33 -22.60 18.52
N ALA A 270 -7.79 -21.92 17.52
CA ALA A 270 -8.41 -21.76 16.20
C ALA A 270 -8.58 -23.08 15.42
N LEU A 271 -7.76 -24.08 15.71
CA LEU A 271 -7.81 -25.39 15.10
C LEU A 271 -8.83 -26.35 15.78
N LYS A 272 -9.39 -25.96 16.94
CA LYS A 272 -10.37 -26.77 17.70
C LYS A 272 -11.81 -26.42 17.30
N ASP A 273 -12.74 -27.29 17.68
CA ASP A 273 -14.18 -27.07 17.41
C ASP A 273 -14.76 -25.93 18.27
N LYS A 274 -14.15 -25.65 19.39
CA LYS A 274 -14.53 -24.56 20.30
C LYS A 274 -13.30 -23.82 20.75
N GLY A 275 -13.31 -22.51 20.60
CA GLY A 275 -12.27 -21.63 21.14
C GLY A 275 -12.28 -21.61 22.65
N GLY A 276 -11.12 -21.35 23.23
CA GLY A 276 -10.94 -21.25 24.67
C GLY A 276 -10.98 -19.83 25.20
N SER A 277 -10.40 -19.64 26.38
CA SER A 277 -10.33 -18.33 27.04
C SER A 277 -9.47 -17.30 26.28
N THR A 278 -8.47 -17.74 25.52
CA THR A 278 -7.63 -16.85 24.71
C THR A 278 -8.48 -16.18 23.61
N MET A 279 -9.35 -16.93 22.94
CA MET A 279 -10.27 -16.44 21.93
C MET A 279 -11.18 -15.32 22.48
N SER A 280 -11.79 -15.56 23.63
CA SER A 280 -12.69 -14.59 24.28
C SER A 280 -11.93 -13.35 24.78
N SER A 281 -10.69 -13.55 25.28
CA SER A 281 -9.83 -12.46 25.72
C SER A 281 -9.43 -11.55 24.55
N VAL A 282 -9.03 -12.12 23.42
CA VAL A 282 -8.68 -11.38 22.20
C VAL A 282 -9.91 -10.62 21.69
N GLY A 283 -11.09 -11.27 21.61
CA GLY A 283 -12.34 -10.62 21.22
C GLY A 283 -12.64 -9.39 22.07
N SER A 284 -12.51 -9.52 23.39
CA SER A 284 -12.77 -8.42 24.33
C SER A 284 -11.72 -7.30 24.21
N SER A 285 -10.44 -7.64 24.17
CA SER A 285 -9.33 -6.67 24.09
C SER A 285 -9.37 -5.85 22.80
N LEU A 286 -9.62 -6.52 21.65
CA LEU A 286 -9.69 -5.89 20.34
C LEU A 286 -11.07 -5.35 20.00
N LYS A 287 -12.05 -5.54 20.90
CA LYS A 287 -13.47 -5.14 20.74
C LYS A 287 -14.08 -5.69 19.45
N LEU A 288 -13.84 -6.97 19.17
CA LEU A 288 -14.37 -7.71 18.04
C LEU A 288 -15.53 -8.61 18.45
N ASP A 289 -16.53 -8.72 17.58
CA ASP A 289 -17.67 -9.62 17.75
C ASP A 289 -17.42 -10.97 17.06
N ARG A 290 -16.72 -10.94 15.91
CA ARG A 290 -16.38 -12.08 15.07
C ARG A 290 -14.92 -11.98 14.60
N ALA A 291 -14.31 -13.11 14.27
CA ALA A 291 -13.01 -13.13 13.59
C ALA A 291 -12.90 -14.31 12.63
N VAL A 292 -12.28 -14.05 11.49
CA VAL A 292 -11.67 -15.09 10.66
C VAL A 292 -10.22 -15.22 11.13
N ILE A 293 -9.89 -16.36 11.74
CA ILE A 293 -8.54 -16.63 12.20
C ILE A 293 -7.87 -17.57 11.20
N GLY A 294 -6.83 -17.06 10.55
CA GLY A 294 -6.00 -17.81 9.60
C GLY A 294 -4.73 -18.30 10.29
N VAL A 295 -4.46 -19.58 10.19
CA VAL A 295 -3.21 -20.20 10.64
C VAL A 295 -2.41 -20.56 9.39
N LEU A 296 -1.27 -19.90 9.21
CA LEU A 296 -0.35 -20.10 8.11
C LEU A 296 0.80 -21.01 8.54
N ARG A 297 1.16 -21.96 7.70
CA ARG A 297 2.31 -22.83 7.89
C ARG A 297 2.95 -23.13 6.54
N ASP A 298 4.28 -23.07 6.49
CA ASP A 298 5.01 -23.59 5.35
C ASP A 298 5.14 -25.13 5.45
N SER A 299 4.99 -25.83 4.32
CA SER A 299 5.14 -27.28 4.31
C SER A 299 6.62 -27.67 4.41
N GLU A 300 6.91 -28.73 5.15
CA GLU A 300 8.24 -29.33 5.21
C GLU A 300 8.73 -29.69 3.82
N GLY A 301 9.71 -28.95 3.30
CA GLY A 301 10.28 -29.16 1.96
C GLY A 301 10.22 -27.94 1.04
N GLY A 302 9.61 -26.84 1.47
CA GLY A 302 9.60 -25.52 0.80
C GLY A 302 8.65 -25.46 -0.41
N GLY A 303 8.04 -24.30 -0.58
CA GLY A 303 7.29 -23.95 -1.78
C GLY A 303 5.78 -24.17 -1.72
N THR A 304 5.24 -24.79 -0.68
CA THR A 304 3.78 -24.88 -0.47
C THR A 304 3.40 -24.31 0.87
N THR A 305 2.50 -23.34 0.88
CA THR A 305 1.95 -22.77 2.10
C THR A 305 0.58 -23.36 2.39
N GLU A 306 0.39 -23.86 3.60
CA GLU A 306 -0.89 -24.32 4.11
C GLU A 306 -1.58 -23.20 4.88
N LEU A 307 -2.85 -22.97 4.59
CA LEU A 307 -3.68 -22.00 5.27
C LEU A 307 -4.95 -22.68 5.78
N THR A 308 -5.14 -22.65 7.10
CA THR A 308 -6.40 -23.01 7.72
C THR A 308 -7.09 -21.74 8.20
N MET A 309 -8.23 -21.39 7.62
CA MET A 309 -9.07 -20.29 8.07
C MET A 309 -10.28 -20.82 8.84
N THR A 310 -10.54 -20.21 9.98
CA THR A 310 -11.65 -20.58 10.86
C THR A 310 -12.41 -19.32 11.26
N TYR A 311 -13.74 -19.34 11.12
CA TYR A 311 -14.61 -18.25 11.49
C TYR A 311 -15.22 -18.50 12.86
N PHE A 312 -15.05 -17.57 13.78
CA PHE A 312 -15.47 -17.67 15.17
C PHE A 312 -16.43 -16.57 15.59
N ASP A 313 -17.38 -16.93 16.45
CA ASP A 313 -18.04 -16.01 17.36
C ASP A 313 -17.15 -15.81 18.59
N LEU A 314 -16.59 -14.62 18.74
CA LEU A 314 -15.62 -14.35 19.80
C LEU A 314 -16.28 -14.18 21.19
N LYS A 315 -17.60 -13.87 21.22
CA LYS A 315 -18.34 -13.75 22.49
C LYS A 315 -18.62 -15.11 23.11
N THR A 316 -18.99 -16.08 22.28
CA THR A 316 -19.33 -17.43 22.71
C THR A 316 -18.19 -18.43 22.61
N GLY A 317 -17.12 -18.08 21.90
CA GLY A 317 -16.02 -18.96 21.53
C GLY A 317 -16.45 -20.08 20.56
N LYS A 318 -17.64 -19.97 19.93
CA LYS A 318 -18.13 -21.01 19.03
C LYS A 318 -17.48 -20.89 17.65
N ARG A 319 -16.93 -22.02 17.15
CA ARG A 319 -16.54 -22.14 15.75
C ARG A 319 -17.80 -22.17 14.87
N LEU A 320 -17.87 -21.30 13.90
CA LEU A 320 -18.99 -21.20 12.98
C LEU A 320 -18.73 -21.97 11.69
N SER A 321 -17.51 -21.90 11.16
CA SER A 321 -17.09 -22.62 9.96
C SER A 321 -15.57 -22.72 9.90
N ILE A 322 -15.05 -23.62 9.03
CA ILE A 322 -13.62 -23.83 8.81
C ILE A 322 -13.38 -24.17 7.33
N LYS A 323 -12.30 -23.66 6.77
CA LYS A 323 -11.83 -23.97 5.43
C LYS A 323 -10.31 -24.10 5.41
N ARG A 324 -9.80 -25.07 4.64
CA ARG A 324 -8.37 -25.28 4.43
C ARG A 324 -8.06 -25.15 2.96
N ALA A 325 -6.90 -24.61 2.66
CA ALA A 325 -6.32 -24.56 1.32
C ALA A 325 -4.80 -24.66 1.43
N SER A 326 -4.18 -25.09 0.34
CA SER A 326 -2.73 -25.02 0.14
C SER A 326 -2.45 -24.33 -1.18
N PHE A 327 -1.41 -23.53 -1.25
CA PHE A 327 -1.02 -22.80 -2.44
C PHE A 327 0.50 -22.72 -2.56
N GLN A 328 0.98 -22.62 -3.80
CA GLN A 328 2.40 -22.48 -4.11
C GLN A 328 2.68 -21.04 -4.51
N GLY A 329 3.74 -20.48 -3.94
CA GLY A 329 4.14 -19.10 -4.21
C GLY A 329 3.17 -18.05 -3.66
N ASP A 330 3.42 -16.82 -4.05
CA ASP A 330 2.65 -15.66 -3.60
C ASP A 330 2.14 -14.78 -4.77
N GLU A 331 1.88 -15.39 -5.93
CA GLU A 331 1.32 -14.69 -7.07
C GLU A 331 0.03 -13.98 -6.66
N PHE A 332 0.08 -12.65 -6.68
CA PHE A 332 -0.92 -11.77 -6.08
C PHE A 332 -2.35 -12.07 -6.54
N GLY A 333 -2.55 -12.32 -7.84
CA GLY A 333 -3.88 -12.58 -8.39
C GLY A 333 -4.47 -13.92 -7.97
N GLN A 334 -3.66 -14.98 -7.95
CA GLN A 334 -4.08 -16.32 -7.55
C GLN A 334 -4.37 -16.37 -6.06
N LEU A 335 -3.46 -15.82 -5.24
CA LEU A 335 -3.61 -15.74 -3.79
C LEU A 335 -4.88 -14.97 -3.40
N LYS A 336 -5.12 -13.79 -4.00
CA LYS A 336 -6.34 -13.00 -3.77
C LYS A 336 -7.61 -13.80 -4.07
N GLY A 337 -7.65 -14.46 -5.23
CA GLY A 337 -8.80 -15.29 -5.63
C GLY A 337 -9.06 -16.46 -4.69
N GLU A 338 -8.01 -17.15 -4.22
CA GLU A 338 -8.16 -18.26 -3.28
C GLU A 338 -8.65 -17.80 -1.90
N ILE A 339 -8.04 -16.77 -1.34
CA ILE A 339 -8.46 -16.19 -0.06
C ILE A 339 -9.92 -15.70 -0.13
N GLY A 340 -10.30 -15.03 -1.22
CA GLY A 340 -11.68 -14.60 -1.44
C GLY A 340 -12.66 -15.78 -1.43
N ARG A 341 -12.33 -16.88 -2.12
CA ARG A 341 -13.16 -18.12 -2.12
C ARG A 341 -13.27 -18.73 -0.72
N MET A 342 -12.16 -18.75 0.04
CA MET A 342 -12.15 -19.26 1.42
C MET A 342 -13.07 -18.44 2.32
N VAL A 343 -12.94 -17.13 2.34
CA VAL A 343 -13.76 -16.22 3.15
C VAL A 343 -15.24 -16.33 2.77
N ASN A 344 -15.54 -16.35 1.48
CA ASN A 344 -16.90 -16.54 0.98
C ASN A 344 -17.52 -17.85 1.47
N HIS A 345 -16.76 -18.95 1.41
CA HIS A 345 -17.23 -20.24 1.94
C HIS A 345 -17.52 -20.16 3.44
N LEU A 346 -16.60 -19.53 4.21
CA LEU A 346 -16.73 -19.42 5.67
C LEU A 346 -17.96 -18.65 6.08
N VAL A 347 -18.17 -17.48 5.49
CA VAL A 347 -19.30 -16.60 5.83
C VAL A 347 -20.64 -17.21 5.38
N ASN A 348 -20.70 -17.70 4.13
CA ASN A 348 -21.94 -18.31 3.61
C ASN A 348 -22.35 -19.56 4.40
N THR A 349 -21.39 -20.38 4.83
CA THR A 349 -21.68 -21.56 5.67
C THR A 349 -22.18 -21.17 7.06
N ALA A 350 -21.66 -20.08 7.63
CA ALA A 350 -21.96 -19.64 8.99
C ALA A 350 -23.24 -18.79 9.11
N GLU A 351 -23.45 -17.91 8.13
CA GLU A 351 -24.52 -16.89 8.17
C GLU A 351 -25.69 -17.22 7.22
N GLY A 352 -25.70 -18.40 6.60
CA GLY A 352 -26.81 -18.85 5.75
C GLY A 352 -26.94 -18.12 4.42
N GLY A 353 -25.81 -17.64 3.85
CA GLY A 353 -25.80 -16.92 2.57
C GLY A 353 -26.20 -15.46 2.73
N GLY A 354 -25.47 -14.71 3.55
CA GLY A 354 -25.64 -13.25 3.70
C GLY A 354 -25.57 -12.53 2.35
N GLU A 355 -26.41 -11.52 2.17
CA GLU A 355 -26.46 -10.72 0.96
C GLU A 355 -25.12 -10.00 0.75
N LYS A 356 -24.50 -10.21 -0.41
CA LYS A 356 -23.29 -9.50 -0.80
C LYS A 356 -23.66 -8.14 -1.36
N VAL A 357 -23.03 -7.09 -0.82
CA VAL A 357 -23.07 -5.78 -1.48
C VAL A 357 -22.21 -5.88 -2.71
N THR A 358 -22.79 -5.77 -3.88
CA THR A 358 -22.04 -5.54 -5.13
C THR A 358 -21.48 -4.11 -5.12
N ARG A 359 -20.51 -3.85 -4.27
CA ARG A 359 -19.63 -2.70 -4.42
C ARG A 359 -18.57 -3.11 -5.42
N SER A 360 -18.62 -2.52 -6.61
CA SER A 360 -17.53 -2.61 -7.58
C SER A 360 -16.24 -2.20 -6.85
N SER A 361 -15.41 -3.17 -6.53
CA SER A 361 -14.10 -2.95 -5.91
C SER A 361 -13.00 -2.86 -6.96
N ASP A 362 -13.36 -2.34 -8.14
CA ASP A 362 -12.34 -2.03 -9.15
C ASP A 362 -11.63 -0.74 -8.73
N PRO A 363 -10.33 -0.79 -8.39
CA PRO A 363 -9.55 0.42 -8.08
C PRO A 363 -9.50 1.42 -9.25
N LEU A 364 -9.94 1.00 -10.44
CA LEU A 364 -10.03 1.83 -11.64
C LEU A 364 -11.33 2.64 -11.72
N ASP A 365 -12.36 2.30 -10.95
CA ASP A 365 -13.64 3.02 -10.93
C ASP A 365 -13.63 4.33 -10.10
N ASN A 366 -12.55 4.61 -9.37
CA ASN A 366 -12.36 5.87 -8.64
C ASN A 366 -11.82 7.02 -9.52
N ARG A 367 -12.00 6.94 -10.84
CA ARG A 367 -11.77 8.07 -11.75
C ARG A 367 -12.98 8.99 -11.80
N HIS A 368 -13.42 9.54 -10.70
CA HIS A 368 -14.19 10.76 -10.68
C HIS A 368 -13.23 11.94 -10.75
N GLY A 369 -13.03 12.48 -11.95
CA GLY A 369 -12.24 13.68 -12.18
C GLY A 369 -11.52 13.73 -13.52
N MET A 370 -12.15 13.28 -14.60
CA MET A 370 -11.78 13.74 -15.95
C MET A 370 -13.02 14.34 -16.58
N GLU A 371 -13.00 15.67 -16.65
CA GLU A 371 -13.99 16.47 -17.34
C GLU A 371 -14.10 16.05 -18.81
N ASP A 372 -15.35 15.91 -19.25
CA ASP A 372 -15.76 15.68 -20.61
C ASP A 372 -15.15 16.73 -21.56
N TRP A 373 -14.20 16.30 -22.38
CA TRP A 373 -13.89 16.99 -23.61
C TRP A 373 -14.88 16.50 -24.68
N GLN A 374 -16.10 17.05 -24.65
CA GLN A 374 -16.98 17.01 -25.82
C GLN A 374 -16.49 18.07 -26.83
N GLY A 375 -15.73 17.61 -27.78
CA GLY A 375 -15.51 18.33 -29.02
C GLY A 375 -16.81 18.39 -29.84
N ASP A 376 -17.34 19.60 -29.97
CA ASP A 376 -18.44 19.97 -30.81
C ASP A 376 -18.04 19.77 -32.29
N ASP A 377 -18.59 18.77 -32.96
CA ASP A 377 -18.61 18.72 -34.45
C ASP A 377 -20.02 18.43 -34.93
N ARG A 378 -20.71 19.56 -35.25
CA ARG A 378 -21.92 19.57 -36.07
C ARG A 378 -21.57 19.36 -37.53
N GLY A 379 -22.14 18.36 -38.15
CA GLY A 379 -22.13 18.35 -39.60
C GLY A 379 -22.61 17.08 -40.29
N GLY A 380 -23.91 16.93 -40.48
CA GLY A 380 -24.46 16.62 -41.81
C GLY A 380 -24.73 15.18 -42.23
N ARG A 381 -26.01 14.83 -42.14
CA ARG A 381 -26.85 14.15 -43.17
C ARG A 381 -26.58 12.70 -43.60
N ASN A 382 -27.58 11.88 -43.25
CA ASN A 382 -28.39 10.98 -44.13
C ASN A 382 -27.69 10.22 -45.28
N THR A 383 -27.78 8.90 -45.32
CA THR A 383 -28.80 8.16 -46.08
C THR A 383 -28.52 6.65 -46.02
N SER A 384 -29.61 5.93 -45.95
CA SER A 384 -29.88 4.51 -46.07
C SER A 384 -29.23 3.78 -47.25
N ARG A 385 -28.94 2.49 -47.08
CA ARG A 385 -29.46 1.34 -47.85
C ARG A 385 -28.50 0.15 -47.93
N ASP A 386 -29.00 -0.95 -47.40
CA ASP A 386 -29.01 -2.30 -47.95
C ASP A 386 -27.96 -2.77 -48.97
N LYS A 387 -27.30 -3.86 -48.73
CA LYS A 387 -27.46 -5.18 -49.36
C LYS A 387 -26.23 -6.09 -49.23
N LYS A 388 -26.47 -7.25 -48.67
CA LYS A 388 -26.03 -8.62 -49.03
C LYS A 388 -25.00 -8.81 -50.18
N LYS A 389 -23.94 -9.62 -49.88
CA LYS A 389 -23.61 -10.96 -50.44
C LYS A 389 -22.14 -11.26 -50.23
N LYS A 390 -21.89 -12.40 -49.57
CA LYS A 390 -21.40 -13.70 -50.08
C LYS A 390 -20.02 -13.69 -50.75
N GLY A 391 -19.11 -14.45 -50.14
CA GLY A 391 -18.41 -15.52 -50.85
C GLY A 391 -16.92 -15.36 -51.03
N GLY A 392 -16.22 -16.36 -50.60
CA GLY A 392 -15.03 -16.87 -51.29
C GLY A 392 -13.69 -16.75 -50.56
N ASP A 393 -13.37 -17.77 -49.79
CA ASP A 393 -12.02 -18.34 -49.78
C ASP A 393 -11.69 -18.86 -51.20
N PRO A 394 -10.46 -18.91 -51.66
CA PRO A 394 -9.51 -19.89 -51.28
C PRO A 394 -7.99 -19.57 -51.38
N LEU A 395 -7.25 -20.23 -50.52
CA LEU A 395 -6.06 -21.05 -50.75
C LEU A 395 -4.91 -20.55 -51.66
N ASP A 396 -3.78 -20.77 -51.08
CA ASP A 396 -2.54 -21.40 -51.60
C ASP A 396 -1.35 -20.53 -52.01
N SER A 397 -0.36 -20.98 -51.37
CA SER A 397 0.96 -21.43 -51.84
C SER A 397 2.10 -20.41 -51.85
N ALA A 398 3.04 -20.81 -51.14
CA ALA A 398 4.33 -21.40 -51.46
C ALA A 398 5.55 -20.52 -51.18
N SER A 399 6.33 -21.03 -50.28
CA SER A 399 7.78 -21.34 -50.40
C SER A 399 8.73 -20.26 -50.88
N GLY A 400 9.79 -20.12 -50.11
CA GLY A 400 11.02 -19.48 -50.57
C GLY A 400 12.03 -19.29 -49.44
N THR A 401 12.79 -20.28 -49.21
CA THR A 401 14.09 -20.41 -48.58
C THR A 401 15.06 -19.28 -48.92
N GLU A 402 15.99 -19.13 -48.00
CA GLU A 402 17.43 -18.93 -48.05
C GLU A 402 17.99 -17.61 -47.51
N ASP A 403 18.79 -17.89 -46.52
CA ASP A 403 20.19 -17.42 -46.23
C ASP A 403 20.54 -15.95 -46.33
N TRP A 404 20.92 -15.39 -45.21
CA TRP A 404 22.29 -14.98 -44.78
C TRP A 404 22.24 -14.52 -43.33
#